data_820c0f5f6b92ed1c74f1f397de541e3c
#
_entry.id   820c0f5f6b92ed1c74f1f397de541e3c
#
_cell.length_a   1.000
_cell.length_b   1.000
_cell.length_c   1.000
_cell.angle_alpha   90.00
_cell.angle_beta   90.00
_cell.angle_gamma   90.00
#
_symmetry.space_group_name_H-M   'P 1'
#
loop_
_entity.id
_entity.type
_entity.pdbx_description
1 polymer ?
#
loop_
_entity_poly.entity_id
_entity_poly.type
_entity_poly.pdbx_seq_one_letter_code
_entity_poly.pdbx_strand_id
1 'polypeptide(L)'
;MTATLPYPANVFVQMLQALDHILDTARTSPSGPPGARIVHARLAPDMFDLSQHVELTCRHALEAEARLAGRPDAVSIDLEGETLEALQALIRRTIDRLRDRAPGEATRTFGSDVEVHTTTGQLFRMSGNEMLDDWAFPQFYFHLVTAYAILRNNGVGLGIRDYLGHMRRHLVSGEDASGGARAES
;
A
#
# COMPACT_ATOMS: atom_id res chain seq x y z
N MET A 1 -2.26 25.26 -1.97
CA MET A 1 -2.10 24.38 -3.15
C MET A 1 -1.08 23.33 -2.77
N THR A 2 -1.53 22.10 -2.50
CA THR A 2 -0.63 20.97 -2.24
C THR A 2 0.04 20.60 -3.57
N ALA A 3 1.36 20.66 -3.61
CA ALA A 3 2.11 20.26 -4.79
C ALA A 3 1.76 18.81 -5.16
N THR A 4 1.44 18.57 -6.43
CA THR A 4 1.18 17.22 -6.92
C THR A 4 2.48 16.42 -6.85
N LEU A 5 2.47 15.30 -6.16
CA LEU A 5 3.62 14.40 -6.11
C LEU A 5 3.94 13.88 -7.52
N PRO A 6 5.22 13.73 -7.88
CA PRO A 6 5.60 13.14 -9.15
C PRO A 6 5.25 11.63 -9.19
N TYR A 7 5.15 11.09 -10.39
CA TYR A 7 5.07 9.65 -10.63
C TYR A 7 6.43 9.00 -10.32
N PRO A 8 6.49 7.81 -9.68
CA PRO A 8 5.38 6.96 -9.22
C PRO A 8 4.90 7.25 -7.79
N ALA A 9 5.52 8.16 -7.05
CA ALA A 9 5.20 8.42 -5.65
C ALA A 9 3.72 8.79 -5.43
N ASN A 10 3.12 9.52 -6.38
CA ASN A 10 1.70 9.86 -6.32
C ASN A 10 0.80 8.62 -6.30
N VAL A 11 1.15 7.56 -7.05
CA VAL A 11 0.40 6.30 -7.10
C VAL A 11 0.50 5.57 -5.76
N PHE A 12 1.71 5.39 -5.24
CA PHE A 12 1.93 4.74 -3.95
C PHE A 12 1.22 5.46 -2.81
N VAL A 13 1.38 6.79 -2.71
CA VAL A 13 0.74 7.58 -1.65
C VAL A 13 -0.78 7.49 -1.72
N GLN A 14 -1.37 7.57 -2.91
CA GLN A 14 -2.80 7.46 -3.11
C GLN A 14 -3.36 6.12 -2.62
N MET A 15 -2.68 5.03 -2.94
CA MET A 15 -3.12 3.69 -2.57
C MET A 15 -2.82 3.35 -1.10
N LEU A 16 -1.74 3.88 -0.54
CA LEU A 16 -1.46 3.79 0.90
C LEU A 16 -2.51 4.55 1.72
N GLN A 17 -2.99 5.70 1.25
CA GLN A 17 -4.11 6.39 1.88
C GLN A 17 -5.41 5.57 1.85
N ALA A 18 -5.68 4.84 0.76
CA ALA A 18 -6.79 3.90 0.70
C ALA A 18 -6.62 2.77 1.73
N LEU A 19 -5.42 2.22 1.87
CA LEU A 19 -5.13 1.18 2.86
C LEU A 19 -5.28 1.69 4.31
N ASP A 20 -4.82 2.91 4.61
CA ASP A 20 -5.02 3.54 5.94
C ASP A 20 -6.52 3.68 6.27
N HIS A 21 -7.34 4.12 5.30
CA HIS A 21 -8.79 4.18 5.44
C HIS A 21 -9.44 2.80 5.64
N ILE A 22 -9.01 1.79 4.90
CA ILE A 22 -9.47 0.40 5.02
C ILE A 22 -9.18 -0.15 6.43
N LEU A 23 -8.00 0.11 6.98
CA LEU A 23 -7.66 -0.27 8.36
C LEU A 23 -8.47 0.52 9.39
N ASP A 24 -8.77 1.79 9.15
CA ASP A 24 -9.63 2.58 10.04
C ASP A 24 -11.07 2.03 10.08
N THR A 25 -11.60 1.63 8.92
CA THR A 25 -12.88 0.93 8.83
C THR A 25 -12.87 -0.39 9.60
N ALA A 26 -11.78 -1.16 9.50
CA ALA A 26 -11.63 -2.40 10.26
C ALA A 26 -11.60 -2.16 11.78
N ARG A 27 -10.90 -1.11 12.23
CA ARG A 27 -10.80 -0.74 13.65
C ARG A 27 -12.15 -0.34 14.25
N THR A 28 -13.01 0.28 13.49
CA THR A 28 -14.33 0.76 13.92
C THR A 28 -15.47 -0.21 13.61
N SER A 29 -15.18 -1.34 12.94
CA SER A 29 -16.19 -2.31 12.52
C SER A 29 -16.76 -3.10 13.70
N PRO A 30 -18.09 -3.08 13.91
CA PRO A 30 -18.71 -3.86 14.97
C PRO A 30 -18.75 -5.37 14.68
N SER A 31 -18.54 -5.77 13.43
CA SER A 31 -18.66 -7.14 12.95
C SER A 31 -17.32 -7.85 12.77
N GLY A 32 -16.21 -7.15 12.97
CA GLY A 32 -14.86 -7.72 12.84
C GLY A 32 -14.39 -8.41 14.14
N PRO A 33 -13.43 -9.34 14.06
CA PRO A 33 -12.77 -9.86 15.25
C PRO A 33 -12.04 -8.73 15.99
N PRO A 34 -11.79 -8.88 17.32
CA PRO A 34 -11.03 -7.90 18.08
C PRO A 34 -9.70 -7.54 17.38
N GLY A 35 -9.33 -6.26 17.39
CA GLY A 35 -8.18 -5.71 16.66
C GLY A 35 -6.88 -6.51 16.83
N ALA A 36 -6.59 -7.01 18.04
CA ALA A 36 -5.42 -7.85 18.29
C ALA A 36 -5.44 -9.22 17.57
N ARG A 37 -6.61 -9.72 17.19
CA ARG A 37 -6.73 -11.00 16.46
C ARG A 37 -6.66 -10.82 14.95
N ILE A 38 -7.17 -9.71 14.44
CA ILE A 38 -7.29 -9.50 13.00
C ILE A 38 -5.92 -9.24 12.36
N VAL A 39 -4.96 -8.68 13.10
CA VAL A 39 -3.61 -8.42 12.58
C VAL A 39 -2.85 -9.70 12.21
N HIS A 40 -3.18 -10.82 12.86
CA HIS A 40 -2.61 -12.14 12.57
C HIS A 40 -3.49 -13.01 11.67
N ALA A 41 -4.63 -12.46 11.18
CA ALA A 41 -5.50 -13.19 10.27
C ALA A 41 -4.82 -13.43 8.91
N ARG A 42 -5.14 -14.58 8.28
CA ARG A 42 -4.58 -15.06 7.01
C ARG A 42 -5.71 -15.54 6.11
N LEU A 43 -5.51 -15.49 4.79
CA LEU A 43 -6.44 -16.15 3.84
C LEU A 43 -6.23 -17.66 3.80
N ALA A 44 -5.00 -18.12 3.92
CA ALA A 44 -4.64 -19.54 4.00
C ALA A 44 -3.53 -19.74 5.05
N PRO A 45 -3.40 -20.94 5.65
CA PRO A 45 -2.43 -21.19 6.72
C PRO A 45 -0.97 -20.95 6.35
N ASP A 46 -0.63 -21.09 5.08
CA ASP A 46 0.71 -20.92 4.50
C ASP A 46 0.97 -19.52 3.92
N MET A 47 -0.03 -18.63 3.97
CA MET A 47 0.11 -17.24 3.54
C MET A 47 0.60 -16.34 4.67
N PHE A 48 1.16 -15.20 4.33
CA PHE A 48 1.42 -14.11 5.26
C PHE A 48 0.14 -13.62 5.93
N ASP A 49 0.25 -13.06 7.12
CA ASP A 49 -0.87 -12.44 7.82
C ASP A 49 -1.08 -10.97 7.42
N LEU A 50 -2.14 -10.36 7.94
CA LEU A 50 -2.49 -8.98 7.64
C LEU A 50 -1.31 -8.03 7.92
N SER A 51 -0.64 -8.18 9.07
CA SER A 51 0.46 -7.30 9.46
C SER A 51 1.61 -7.37 8.47
N GLN A 52 1.98 -8.58 8.05
CA GLN A 52 3.03 -8.82 7.07
C GLN A 52 2.66 -8.27 5.68
N HIS A 53 1.39 -8.39 5.25
CA HIS A 53 0.95 -7.81 3.99
C HIS A 53 0.99 -6.28 4.01
N VAL A 54 0.58 -5.64 5.10
CA VAL A 54 0.67 -4.17 5.24
C VAL A 54 2.13 -3.71 5.24
N GLU A 55 3.01 -4.40 5.99
CA GLU A 55 4.44 -4.11 6.02
C GLU A 55 5.06 -4.21 4.62
N LEU A 56 4.79 -5.31 3.89
CA LEU A 56 5.31 -5.53 2.54
C LEU A 56 4.78 -4.51 1.54
N THR A 57 3.51 -4.06 1.67
CA THR A 57 2.97 -2.96 0.87
C THR A 57 3.80 -1.68 1.06
N CYS A 58 4.07 -1.30 2.30
CA CYS A 58 4.89 -0.14 2.63
C CYS A 58 6.33 -0.29 2.12
N ARG A 59 6.92 -1.47 2.31
CA ARG A 59 8.28 -1.81 1.89
C ARG A 59 8.45 -1.66 0.37
N HIS A 60 7.57 -2.27 -0.42
CA HIS A 60 7.66 -2.21 -1.88
C HIS A 60 7.53 -0.79 -2.43
N ALA A 61 6.69 0.06 -1.84
CA ALA A 61 6.60 1.47 -2.21
C ALA A 61 7.93 2.21 -1.96
N LEU A 62 8.54 2.03 -0.79
CA LEU A 62 9.81 2.68 -0.44
C LEU A 62 11.00 2.13 -1.24
N GLU A 63 11.04 0.81 -1.46
CA GLU A 63 12.09 0.18 -2.26
C GLU A 63 12.07 0.62 -3.72
N ALA A 64 10.87 0.69 -4.32
CA ALA A 64 10.72 1.20 -5.68
C ALA A 64 11.30 2.59 -5.82
N GLU A 65 10.91 3.47 -4.93
CA GLU A 65 11.39 4.83 -4.90
C GLU A 65 12.90 4.93 -4.62
N ALA A 66 13.43 4.15 -3.67
CA ALA A 66 14.85 4.15 -3.35
C ALA A 66 15.71 3.68 -4.53
N ARG A 67 15.25 2.63 -5.27
CA ARG A 67 15.92 2.14 -6.46
C ARG A 67 15.92 3.17 -7.58
N LEU A 68 14.79 3.83 -7.84
CA LEU A 68 14.71 4.91 -8.82
C LEU A 68 15.59 6.12 -8.46
N ALA A 69 15.85 6.33 -7.18
CA ALA A 69 16.77 7.36 -6.70
C ALA A 69 18.25 6.91 -6.68
N GLY A 70 18.54 5.67 -7.10
CA GLY A 70 19.90 5.10 -7.06
C GLY A 70 20.40 4.80 -5.63
N ARG A 71 19.51 4.57 -4.66
CA ARG A 71 19.80 4.33 -3.24
C ARG A 71 19.10 3.07 -2.72
N PRO A 72 19.32 1.87 -3.31
CA PRO A 72 18.57 0.66 -3.01
C PRO A 72 18.66 0.20 -1.54
N ASP A 73 19.75 0.53 -0.85
CA ASP A 73 20.01 0.09 0.54
C ASP A 73 19.40 1.04 1.59
N ALA A 74 18.73 2.12 1.18
CA ALA A 74 18.22 3.15 2.08
C ALA A 74 16.87 2.81 2.75
N VAL A 75 16.35 1.58 2.57
CA VAL A 75 15.02 1.19 3.06
C VAL A 75 15.13 0.40 4.36
N SER A 76 14.68 1.01 5.44
CA SER A 76 14.39 0.36 6.71
C SER A 76 12.90 0.54 7.02
N ILE A 77 12.26 -0.52 7.50
CA ILE A 77 10.89 -0.52 7.97
C ILE A 77 10.88 -1.11 9.37
N ASP A 78 10.35 -0.33 10.31
CA ASP A 78 10.17 -0.75 11.69
C ASP A 78 8.67 -0.73 12.02
N LEU A 79 8.09 -1.91 12.22
CA LEU A 79 6.74 -2.06 12.74
C LEU A 79 6.79 -2.05 14.27
N GLU A 80 6.25 -1.00 14.86
CA GLU A 80 6.23 -0.79 16.32
C GLU A 80 4.92 -1.33 16.92
N GLY A 81 4.84 -2.63 17.12
CA GLY A 81 3.71 -3.29 17.74
C GLY A 81 2.80 -4.05 16.76
N GLU A 82 1.91 -4.86 17.33
CA GLU A 82 1.02 -5.79 16.62
C GLU A 82 -0.44 -5.35 16.75
N THR A 83 -0.74 -4.11 16.37
CA THR A 83 -2.09 -3.54 16.42
C THR A 83 -2.45 -2.84 15.10
N LEU A 84 -3.75 -2.65 14.84
CA LEU A 84 -4.20 -1.88 13.67
C LEU A 84 -3.66 -0.44 13.70
N GLU A 85 -3.56 0.17 14.88
CA GLU A 85 -3.00 1.51 15.06
C GLU A 85 -1.51 1.54 14.69
N ALA A 86 -0.74 0.51 15.05
CA ALA A 86 0.68 0.39 14.68
C ALA A 86 0.85 0.26 13.16
N LEU A 87 -0.01 -0.52 12.51
CA LEU A 87 -0.04 -0.65 11.05
C LEU A 87 -0.40 0.68 10.36
N GLN A 88 -1.38 1.41 10.87
CA GLN A 88 -1.74 2.74 10.38
C GLN A 88 -0.58 3.75 10.57
N ALA A 89 0.10 3.70 11.72
CA ALA A 89 1.27 4.53 11.98
C ALA A 89 2.40 4.24 10.98
N LEU A 90 2.66 2.98 10.66
CA LEU A 90 3.62 2.57 9.63
C LEU A 90 3.24 3.14 8.25
N ILE A 91 1.98 3.02 7.84
CA ILE A 91 1.49 3.55 6.56
C ILE A 91 1.71 5.07 6.50
N ARG A 92 1.35 5.80 7.55
CA ARG A 92 1.50 7.27 7.59
C ARG A 92 2.96 7.69 7.51
N ARG A 93 3.85 7.05 8.27
CA ARG A 93 5.31 7.29 8.16
C ARG A 93 5.83 7.00 6.75
N THR A 94 5.33 5.96 6.11
CA THR A 94 5.67 5.62 4.72
C THR A 94 5.22 6.73 3.75
N ILE A 95 3.98 7.21 3.90
CA ILE A 95 3.44 8.31 3.10
C ILE A 95 4.29 9.58 3.28
N ASP A 96 4.65 9.91 4.51
CA ASP A 96 5.47 11.09 4.80
C ASP A 96 6.86 10.96 4.15
N ARG A 97 7.52 9.82 4.26
CA ARG A 97 8.80 9.55 3.59
C ARG A 97 8.72 9.67 2.06
N LEU A 98 7.61 9.24 1.46
CA LEU A 98 7.39 9.37 0.01
C LEU A 98 7.13 10.84 -0.41
N ARG A 99 6.57 11.65 0.48
CA ARG A 99 6.31 13.09 0.25
C ARG A 99 7.52 13.98 0.43
N ASP A 100 8.39 13.65 1.39
CA ASP A 100 9.56 14.45 1.77
C ASP A 100 10.71 14.37 0.74
N ARG A 101 10.49 13.68 -0.37
CA ARG A 101 11.51 13.54 -1.41
C ARG A 101 11.72 14.81 -2.21
N ALA A 102 12.98 15.06 -2.54
CA ALA A 102 13.33 16.19 -3.39
C ALA A 102 12.71 16.02 -4.80
N PRO A 103 12.05 17.08 -5.34
CA PRO A 103 11.55 17.07 -6.70
C PRO A 103 12.70 16.74 -7.68
N GLY A 104 12.51 15.72 -8.53
CA GLY A 104 13.48 15.32 -9.56
C GLY A 104 14.42 14.16 -9.21
N GLU A 105 14.44 13.67 -7.97
CA GLU A 105 15.25 12.47 -7.65
C GLU A 105 14.72 11.19 -8.33
N ALA A 106 13.40 11.03 -8.42
CA ALA A 106 12.77 9.86 -9.03
C ALA A 106 12.88 9.79 -10.57
N THR A 107 13.19 10.90 -11.23
CA THR A 107 13.24 10.95 -12.69
C THR A 107 14.58 10.53 -13.28
N ARG A 108 15.61 10.33 -12.46
CA ARG A 108 16.98 10.10 -12.93
C ARG A 108 17.23 8.72 -13.54
N THR A 109 16.43 7.71 -13.17
CA THR A 109 16.77 6.32 -13.50
C THR A 109 15.68 5.55 -14.26
N PHE A 110 14.64 6.19 -14.79
CA PHE A 110 13.63 5.48 -15.59
C PHE A 110 14.22 4.75 -16.81
N GLY A 111 15.27 5.29 -17.42
CA GLY A 111 15.98 4.68 -18.54
C GLY A 111 17.28 3.95 -18.17
N SER A 112 17.67 3.96 -16.89
CA SER A 112 18.91 3.32 -16.43
C SER A 112 18.63 1.92 -15.89
N ASP A 113 19.62 1.05 -15.93
CA ASP A 113 19.53 -0.30 -15.35
C ASP A 113 19.41 -0.24 -13.84
N VAL A 114 18.44 -0.97 -13.32
CA VAL A 114 18.19 -1.19 -11.90
C VAL A 114 18.43 -2.66 -11.59
N GLU A 115 19.18 -2.94 -10.54
CA GLU A 115 19.39 -4.29 -10.05
C GLU A 115 18.49 -4.58 -8.85
N VAL A 116 17.85 -5.76 -8.88
CA VAL A 116 17.00 -6.27 -7.80
C VAL A 116 17.53 -7.62 -7.36
N HIS A 117 18.00 -7.68 -6.12
CA HIS A 117 18.43 -8.92 -5.47
C HIS A 117 17.26 -9.48 -4.66
N THR A 118 16.92 -10.75 -4.90
CA THR A 118 15.92 -11.47 -4.10
C THR A 118 16.55 -12.11 -2.88
N THR A 119 15.72 -12.41 -1.88
CA THR A 119 16.14 -13.18 -0.70
C THR A 119 16.57 -14.62 -1.04
N THR A 120 16.17 -15.13 -2.21
CA THR A 120 16.55 -16.45 -2.73
C THR A 120 17.86 -16.43 -3.54
N GLY A 121 18.54 -15.25 -3.61
CA GLY A 121 19.84 -15.10 -4.27
C GLY A 121 19.76 -14.87 -5.78
N GLN A 122 18.58 -14.62 -6.33
CA GLN A 122 18.42 -14.25 -7.75
C GLN A 122 18.75 -12.77 -7.96
N LEU A 123 19.36 -12.44 -9.08
CA LEU A 123 19.62 -11.08 -9.54
C LEU A 123 18.82 -10.81 -10.81
N PHE A 124 17.99 -9.79 -10.76
CA PHE A 124 17.30 -9.25 -11.92
C PHE A 124 17.93 -7.90 -12.30
N ARG A 125 18.13 -7.67 -13.61
CA ARG A 125 18.56 -6.39 -14.16
C ARG A 125 17.52 -5.94 -15.19
N MET A 126 16.99 -4.74 -15.02
CA MET A 126 15.92 -4.20 -15.84
C MET A 126 15.98 -2.68 -15.82
N SER A 127 15.35 -2.01 -16.78
CA SER A 127 15.18 -0.56 -16.74
C SER A 127 14.30 -0.12 -15.56
N GLY A 128 14.39 1.15 -15.17
CA GLY A 128 13.54 1.70 -14.11
C GLY A 128 12.04 1.58 -14.42
N ASN A 129 11.63 1.67 -15.69
CA ASN A 129 10.24 1.45 -16.09
C ASN A 129 9.83 -0.01 -15.91
N GLU A 130 10.61 -0.96 -16.40
CA GLU A 130 10.36 -2.40 -16.22
C GLU A 130 10.33 -2.76 -14.72
N MET A 131 11.23 -2.16 -13.91
CA MET A 131 11.23 -2.36 -12.47
C MET A 131 9.92 -1.90 -11.82
N LEU A 132 9.33 -0.80 -12.28
CA LEU A 132 8.01 -0.36 -11.79
C LEU A 132 6.89 -1.26 -12.26
N ASP A 133 6.84 -1.55 -13.57
CA ASP A 133 5.69 -2.22 -14.19
C ASP A 133 5.67 -3.73 -13.91
N ASP A 134 6.84 -4.38 -13.94
CA ASP A 134 6.95 -5.84 -13.85
C ASP A 134 7.28 -6.32 -12.42
N TRP A 135 7.82 -5.44 -11.56
CA TRP A 135 8.26 -5.81 -10.22
C TRP A 135 7.52 -5.06 -9.12
N ALA A 136 7.66 -3.73 -9.06
CA ALA A 136 7.23 -2.96 -7.89
C ALA A 136 5.71 -2.87 -7.78
N PHE A 137 5.00 -2.45 -8.84
CA PHE A 137 3.54 -2.35 -8.81
C PHE A 137 2.85 -3.69 -8.63
N PRO A 138 3.22 -4.79 -9.32
CA PRO A 138 2.62 -6.09 -9.10
C PRO A 138 2.73 -6.54 -7.64
N GLN A 139 3.88 -6.41 -7.01
CA GLN A 139 4.08 -6.79 -5.61
C GLN A 139 3.31 -5.87 -4.65
N PHE A 140 3.40 -4.55 -4.85
CA PHE A 140 2.68 -3.57 -4.05
C PHE A 140 1.18 -3.84 -4.04
N TYR A 141 0.57 -4.00 -5.23
CA TYR A 141 -0.86 -4.26 -5.34
C TYR A 141 -1.25 -5.65 -4.84
N PHE A 142 -0.42 -6.67 -5.06
CA PHE A 142 -0.67 -8.00 -4.52
C PHE A 142 -0.82 -7.97 -3.00
N HIS A 143 0.10 -7.33 -2.30
CA HIS A 143 0.05 -7.25 -0.84
C HIS A 143 -1.09 -6.36 -0.35
N LEU A 144 -1.34 -5.24 -0.98
CA LEU A 144 -2.45 -4.33 -0.62
C LEU A 144 -3.81 -5.00 -0.79
N VAL A 145 -4.05 -5.65 -1.94
CA VAL A 145 -5.31 -6.33 -2.23
C VAL A 145 -5.50 -7.55 -1.32
N THR A 146 -4.42 -8.26 -1.00
CA THR A 146 -4.50 -9.38 -0.06
C THR A 146 -4.85 -8.89 1.35
N ALA A 147 -4.29 -7.78 1.81
CA ALA A 147 -4.69 -7.16 3.08
C ALA A 147 -6.19 -6.80 3.10
N TYR A 148 -6.70 -6.17 2.03
CA TYR A 148 -8.13 -5.93 1.86
C TYR A 148 -8.95 -7.23 1.93
N ALA A 149 -8.52 -8.28 1.22
CA ALA A 149 -9.21 -9.56 1.17
C ALA A 149 -9.24 -10.26 2.53
N ILE A 150 -8.15 -10.21 3.31
CA ILE A 150 -8.10 -10.72 4.69
C ILE A 150 -9.17 -10.03 5.54
N LEU A 151 -9.25 -8.72 5.50
CA LEU A 151 -10.24 -7.96 6.26
C LEU A 151 -11.67 -8.30 5.85
N ARG A 152 -11.94 -8.40 4.54
CA ARG A 152 -13.24 -8.83 4.03
C ARG A 152 -13.63 -10.23 4.48
N ASN A 153 -12.69 -11.18 4.42
CA ASN A 153 -12.89 -12.57 4.87
C ASN A 153 -13.18 -12.65 6.37
N ASN A 154 -12.72 -11.68 7.15
CA ASN A 154 -12.96 -11.58 8.59
C ASN A 154 -14.18 -10.71 8.95
N GLY A 155 -15.07 -10.42 8.00
CA GLY A 155 -16.36 -9.78 8.24
C GLY A 155 -16.34 -8.25 8.28
N VAL A 156 -15.21 -7.60 7.95
CA VAL A 156 -15.16 -6.13 7.84
C VAL A 156 -15.95 -5.68 6.62
N GLY A 157 -16.88 -4.74 6.82
CA GLY A 157 -17.78 -4.23 5.78
C GLY A 157 -17.08 -3.26 4.82
N LEU A 158 -16.26 -3.79 3.90
CA LEU A 158 -15.53 -3.04 2.88
C LEU A 158 -16.10 -3.28 1.48
N GLY A 159 -15.95 -2.31 0.59
CA GLY A 159 -16.30 -2.43 -0.83
C GLY A 159 -15.26 -1.77 -1.73
N ILE A 160 -15.49 -1.83 -3.04
CA ILE A 160 -14.60 -1.20 -4.04
C ILE A 160 -14.46 0.31 -3.83
N ARG A 161 -15.46 0.96 -3.24
CA ARG A 161 -15.43 2.39 -2.95
C ARG A 161 -14.42 2.77 -1.87
N ASP A 162 -14.15 1.89 -0.92
CA ASP A 162 -13.11 2.09 0.11
C ASP A 162 -11.72 1.99 -0.52
N TYR A 163 -11.55 1.05 -1.45
CA TYR A 163 -10.33 0.87 -2.22
C TYR A 163 -10.07 2.01 -3.21
N LEU A 164 -11.11 2.50 -3.90
CA LEU A 164 -11.03 3.57 -4.88
C LEU A 164 -11.47 4.93 -4.33
N GLY A 165 -11.34 5.18 -3.02
CA GLY A 165 -11.78 6.42 -2.38
C GLY A 165 -11.23 7.69 -3.03
N HIS A 166 -10.03 7.64 -3.58
CA HIS A 166 -9.39 8.73 -4.30
C HIS A 166 -10.14 9.16 -5.58
N MET A 167 -10.99 8.29 -6.16
CA MET A 167 -11.76 8.61 -7.37
C MET A 167 -12.86 9.65 -7.11
N ARG A 168 -13.24 9.90 -5.85
CA ARG A 168 -14.22 10.93 -5.49
C ARG A 168 -13.85 12.33 -6.02
N ARG A 169 -12.57 12.64 -6.08
CA ARG A 169 -12.10 13.94 -6.63
C ARG A 169 -12.43 14.17 -8.11
N HIS A 170 -12.78 13.10 -8.83
CA HIS A 170 -13.13 13.12 -10.24
C HIS A 170 -14.65 13.01 -10.49
N LEU A 171 -15.46 12.95 -9.42
CA LEU A 171 -16.90 12.81 -9.54
C LEU A 171 -17.49 14.11 -10.12
N VAL A 172 -18.15 14.00 -11.26
CA VAL A 172 -18.81 15.12 -11.95
C VAL A 172 -20.32 15.15 -11.64
N SER A 173 -20.96 13.98 -11.52
CA SER A 173 -22.37 13.83 -11.21
C SER A 173 -22.64 12.46 -10.58
N GLY A 174 -23.69 12.38 -9.75
CA GLY A 174 -24.07 11.16 -9.03
C GLY A 174 -24.22 11.44 -7.53
N GLU A 175 -25.02 10.64 -6.84
CA GLU A 175 -25.13 10.71 -5.39
C GLU A 175 -23.82 10.24 -4.75
N ASP A 176 -23.24 11.08 -3.92
CA ASP A 176 -22.20 10.67 -3.00
C ASP A 176 -22.89 9.84 -1.90
N ALA A 177 -23.00 8.54 -2.10
CA ALA A 177 -23.61 7.63 -1.14
C ALA A 177 -22.71 7.48 0.09
N SER A 178 -22.55 8.58 0.82
CA SER A 178 -22.04 8.64 2.18
C SER A 178 -23.19 8.36 3.14
N GLY A 179 -23.75 7.19 3.07
CA GLY A 179 -24.83 6.83 3.99
C GLY A 179 -25.57 5.61 3.52
N GLY A 180 -25.24 4.48 4.08
CA GLY A 180 -26.17 3.39 4.26
C GLY A 180 -26.35 2.42 3.11
N ALA A 181 -26.10 1.19 3.47
CA ALA A 181 -26.72 -0.02 2.97
C ALA A 181 -26.25 -0.57 1.62
N ARG A 182 -25.52 -1.62 1.74
CA ARG A 182 -25.84 -2.96 1.22
C ARG A 182 -26.48 -3.04 -0.18
N ALA A 183 -25.92 -3.91 -0.84
CA ALA A 183 -26.42 -4.91 -1.75
C ALA A 183 -25.83 -4.68 -3.13
N GLU A 184 -25.41 -5.66 -3.48
CA GLU A 184 -25.64 -6.69 -4.43
C GLU A 184 -24.42 -6.98 -5.30
N SER A 185 -24.08 -8.21 -5.19
CA SER A 185 -23.30 -9.12 -6.04
C SER A 185 -21.83 -9.15 -5.84
#